data_c7720f042dbc40220d331bf7260b1ee9
#
_entry.id   c7720f042dbc40220d331bf7260b1ee9
#
_cell.length_a   1.000
_cell.length_b   1.000
_cell.length_c   1.000
_cell.angle_alpha   90.00
_cell.angle_beta   90.00
_cell.angle_gamma   90.00
#
_symmetry.space_group_name_H-M   'P 1'
#
loop_
_entity.id
_entity.type
_entity.pdbx_description
1 polymer ?
#
loop_
_entity_poly.entity_id
_entity_poly.type
_entity_poly.pdbx_seq_one_letter_code
_entity_poly.pdbx_strand_id
1 'polypeptide(L)'
;MNQNIDPILRADLQRVAEVFPHWEELRNKSVFITGATGLVGSMLVRALCAAPVEVSVIAHVRNEQKARAMFGDLPVSYCVGDVTAPVEYDGAVDFILHTASVTASKSFVTEPVQTLTTAIDGTRN
;
A
#
# COMPACT_ATOMS: atom_id res chain seq x y z
N MET A 1 -16.92 -7.15 4.28
CA MET A 1 -15.87 -6.89 5.29
C MET A 1 -15.68 -8.16 6.08
N ASN A 2 -14.48 -8.70 6.06
CA ASN A 2 -14.17 -10.02 6.64
C ASN A 2 -14.48 -10.02 8.15
N GLN A 3 -15.26 -10.99 8.64
CA GLN A 3 -15.67 -11.09 10.07
C GLN A 3 -14.49 -11.34 11.03
N ASN A 4 -13.27 -11.47 10.51
CA ASN A 4 -12.08 -11.86 11.26
C ASN A 4 -11.04 -10.73 11.40
N ILE A 5 -11.45 -9.47 11.21
CA ILE A 5 -10.58 -8.32 11.45
C ILE A 5 -10.57 -8.03 12.96
N ASP A 6 -9.35 -7.81 13.49
CA ASP A 6 -9.15 -7.35 14.87
C ASP A 6 -10.08 -6.19 15.22
N PRO A 7 -10.79 -6.22 16.36
CA PRO A 7 -11.75 -5.18 16.72
C PRO A 7 -11.13 -3.77 16.84
N ILE A 8 -9.88 -3.68 17.26
CA ILE A 8 -9.16 -2.39 17.37
C ILE A 8 -8.92 -1.84 15.96
N LEU A 9 -8.40 -2.67 15.06
CA LEU A 9 -8.18 -2.28 13.66
C LEU A 9 -9.49 -1.83 13.00
N ARG A 10 -10.59 -2.52 13.25
CA ARG A 10 -11.90 -2.14 12.73
C ARG A 10 -12.33 -0.76 13.22
N ALA A 11 -12.17 -0.49 14.51
CA ALA A 11 -12.51 0.80 15.11
C ALA A 11 -11.64 1.94 14.53
N ASP A 12 -10.35 1.68 14.35
CA ASP A 12 -9.42 2.64 13.75
C ASP A 12 -9.79 2.96 12.29
N LEU A 13 -10.09 1.95 11.48
CA LEU A 13 -10.51 2.14 10.08
C LEU A 13 -11.82 2.92 9.99
N GLN A 14 -12.79 2.61 10.86
CA GLN A 14 -14.05 3.34 10.95
C GLN A 14 -13.80 4.80 11.31
N ARG A 15 -12.96 5.06 12.31
CA ARG A 15 -12.61 6.42 12.70
C ARG A 15 -11.96 7.20 11.56
N VAL A 16 -11.03 6.59 10.81
CA VAL A 16 -10.43 7.23 9.63
C VAL A 16 -11.49 7.56 8.59
N ALA A 17 -12.41 6.64 8.32
CA ALA A 17 -13.51 6.85 7.37
C ALA A 17 -14.42 8.02 7.78
N GLU A 18 -14.63 8.24 9.09
CA GLU A 18 -15.47 9.31 9.62
C GLU A 18 -14.77 10.68 9.67
N VAL A 19 -13.46 10.71 9.99
CA VAL A 19 -12.78 11.98 10.28
C VAL A 19 -11.97 12.55 9.11
N PHE A 20 -11.61 11.75 8.11
CA PHE A 20 -10.85 12.26 6.97
C PHE A 20 -11.76 13.11 6.07
N PRO A 21 -11.45 14.41 5.87
CA PRO A 21 -12.41 15.34 5.26
C PRO A 21 -12.40 15.34 3.72
N HIS A 22 -11.43 14.65 3.08
CA HIS A 22 -11.18 14.76 1.65
C HIS A 22 -11.55 13.51 0.84
N TRP A 23 -12.46 12.67 1.35
CA TRP A 23 -12.87 11.45 0.65
C TRP A 23 -13.46 11.73 -0.74
N GLU A 24 -14.18 12.83 -0.90
CA GLU A 24 -14.80 13.18 -2.19
C GLU A 24 -13.75 13.43 -3.29
N GLU A 25 -12.56 13.91 -2.93
CA GLU A 25 -11.46 14.12 -3.87
C GLU A 25 -10.88 12.78 -4.39
N LEU A 26 -11.08 11.69 -3.64
CA LEU A 26 -10.66 10.34 -4.00
C LEU A 26 -11.74 9.53 -4.70
N ARG A 27 -12.96 10.03 -4.81
CA ARG A 27 -14.07 9.32 -5.47
C ARG A 27 -13.73 8.96 -6.92
N ASN A 28 -13.84 7.67 -7.24
CA ASN A 28 -13.49 7.09 -8.54
C ASN A 28 -12.05 7.31 -8.97
N LYS A 29 -11.14 7.55 -8.03
CA LYS A 29 -9.71 7.70 -8.28
C LYS A 29 -8.97 6.40 -8.06
N SER A 30 -7.82 6.29 -8.74
CA SER A 30 -6.90 5.15 -8.62
C SER A 30 -5.70 5.54 -7.78
N VAL A 31 -5.45 4.78 -6.72
CA VAL A 31 -4.34 5.00 -5.79
C VAL A 31 -3.38 3.82 -5.86
N PHE A 32 -2.15 4.09 -6.27
CA PHE A 32 -1.07 3.11 -6.37
C PHE A 32 -0.18 3.19 -5.12
N ILE A 33 0.01 2.07 -4.43
CA ILE A 33 0.73 2.03 -3.16
C ILE A 33 1.93 1.11 -3.27
N THR A 34 3.14 1.65 -3.19
CA THR A 34 4.37 0.85 -3.05
C THR A 34 4.58 0.44 -1.60
N GLY A 35 5.25 -0.68 -1.36
CA GLY A 35 5.41 -1.19 0.00
C GLY A 35 4.09 -1.56 0.68
N ALA A 36 3.09 -1.95 -0.11
CA ALA A 36 1.72 -2.18 0.34
C ALA A 36 1.57 -3.26 1.44
N THR A 37 2.52 -4.19 1.55
CA THR A 37 2.53 -5.21 2.61
C THR A 37 3.34 -4.81 3.86
N GLY A 38 3.93 -3.62 3.85
CA GLY A 38 4.62 -3.05 5.02
C GLY A 38 3.65 -2.52 6.07
N LEU A 39 4.18 -2.04 7.19
CA LEU A 39 3.36 -1.54 8.30
C LEU A 39 2.46 -0.38 7.85
N VAL A 40 3.04 0.68 7.30
CA VAL A 40 2.28 1.85 6.85
C VAL A 40 1.45 1.53 5.60
N GLY A 41 2.05 0.88 4.59
CA GLY A 41 1.38 0.55 3.34
C GLY A 41 0.14 -0.31 3.53
N SER A 42 0.20 -1.33 4.40
CA SER A 42 -0.95 -2.20 4.64
C SER A 42 -2.11 -1.48 5.34
N MET A 43 -1.82 -0.51 6.20
CA MET A 43 -2.84 0.33 6.83
C MET A 43 -3.49 1.27 5.82
N LEU A 44 -2.71 1.87 4.91
CA LEU A 44 -3.23 2.70 3.84
C LEU A 44 -4.15 1.90 2.89
N VAL A 45 -3.73 0.70 2.47
CA VAL A 45 -4.58 -0.20 1.68
C VAL A 45 -5.92 -0.45 2.36
N ARG A 46 -5.90 -0.82 3.64
CA ARG A 46 -7.13 -1.10 4.40
C ARG A 46 -8.01 0.14 4.58
N ALA A 47 -7.41 1.29 4.87
CA ALA A 47 -8.14 2.55 5.03
C ALA A 47 -8.83 2.98 3.73
N LEU A 48 -8.14 2.87 2.59
CA LEU A 48 -8.72 3.20 1.29
C LEU A 48 -9.81 2.20 0.86
N CYS A 49 -9.65 0.91 1.18
CA CYS A 49 -10.70 -0.08 0.94
C CYS A 49 -11.93 0.11 1.86
N ALA A 50 -11.75 0.76 3.02
CA ALA A 50 -12.83 1.10 3.95
C ALA A 50 -13.41 2.51 3.72
N ALA A 51 -12.94 3.23 2.71
CA ALA A 51 -13.42 4.57 2.37
C ALA A 51 -14.94 4.60 2.13
N PRO A 52 -15.62 5.68 2.51
CA PRO A 52 -17.05 5.85 2.25
C PRO A 52 -17.37 6.19 0.77
N VAL A 53 -16.35 6.25 -0.07
CA VAL A 53 -16.41 6.49 -1.52
C VAL A 53 -15.68 5.37 -2.26
N GLU A 54 -16.00 5.19 -3.53
CA GLU A 54 -15.31 4.21 -4.37
C GLU A 54 -13.90 4.70 -4.70
N VAL A 55 -12.88 3.90 -4.34
CA VAL A 55 -11.46 4.12 -4.64
C VAL A 55 -10.87 2.85 -5.22
N SER A 56 -10.20 2.94 -6.35
CA SER A 56 -9.44 1.83 -6.93
C SER A 56 -8.06 1.73 -6.27
N VAL A 57 -7.84 0.67 -5.49
CA VAL A 57 -6.58 0.46 -4.77
C VAL A 57 -5.69 -0.51 -5.52
N ILE A 58 -4.48 -0.08 -5.89
CA ILE A 58 -3.47 -0.89 -6.54
C ILE A 58 -2.29 -1.08 -5.57
N ALA A 59 -2.07 -2.30 -5.12
CA ALA A 59 -0.97 -2.66 -4.24
C ALA A 59 0.22 -3.15 -5.04
N HIS A 60 1.33 -2.41 -5.01
CA HIS A 60 2.60 -2.84 -5.57
C HIS A 60 3.34 -3.70 -4.56
N VAL A 61 3.58 -4.96 -4.90
CA VAL A 61 4.08 -5.98 -3.98
C VAL A 61 5.11 -6.88 -4.66
N ARG A 62 6.08 -7.35 -3.89
CA ARG A 62 7.06 -8.34 -4.38
C ARG A 62 6.53 -9.77 -4.36
N ASN A 63 5.63 -10.07 -3.44
CA ASN A 63 5.05 -11.40 -3.26
C ASN A 63 3.53 -11.30 -3.22
N GLU A 64 2.88 -11.63 -4.33
CA GLU A 64 1.44 -11.57 -4.47
C GLU A 64 0.71 -12.55 -3.54
N GLN A 65 1.24 -13.76 -3.36
CA GLN A 65 0.61 -14.75 -2.49
C GLN A 65 0.54 -14.27 -1.04
N LYS A 66 1.63 -13.66 -0.54
CA LYS A 66 1.66 -13.04 0.79
C LYS A 66 0.67 -11.89 0.89
N ALA A 67 0.60 -11.06 -0.13
CA ALA A 67 -0.34 -9.94 -0.17
C ALA A 67 -1.80 -10.39 -0.16
N ARG A 68 -2.13 -11.40 -0.96
CA ARG A 68 -3.48 -12.00 -0.97
C ARG A 68 -3.85 -12.63 0.37
N ALA A 69 -2.91 -13.30 1.03
CA ALA A 69 -3.13 -13.82 2.38
C ALA A 69 -3.38 -12.71 3.42
N MET A 70 -2.69 -11.56 3.27
CA MET A 70 -2.82 -10.41 4.17
C MET A 70 -4.13 -9.63 3.97
N PHE A 71 -4.55 -9.43 2.73
CA PHE A 71 -5.70 -8.58 2.41
C PHE A 71 -7.01 -9.36 2.21
N GLY A 72 -6.91 -10.68 1.96
CA GLY A 72 -8.09 -11.53 1.80
C GLY A 72 -9.02 -11.06 0.69
N ASP A 73 -10.28 -10.85 1.04
CA ASP A 73 -11.35 -10.47 0.10
C ASP A 73 -11.46 -8.95 -0.12
N LEU A 74 -10.49 -8.15 0.34
CA LEU A 74 -10.50 -6.71 0.08
C LEU A 74 -10.39 -6.45 -1.44
N PRO A 75 -11.08 -5.41 -1.96
CA PRO A 75 -11.08 -5.08 -3.38
C PRO A 75 -9.77 -4.39 -3.79
N VAL A 76 -8.69 -5.16 -3.83
CA VAL A 76 -7.33 -4.70 -4.14
C VAL A 76 -6.86 -5.33 -5.44
N SER A 77 -6.37 -4.52 -6.35
CA SER A 77 -5.61 -4.98 -7.52
C SER A 77 -4.12 -5.07 -7.17
N TYR A 78 -3.41 -6.03 -7.76
CA TYR A 78 -2.00 -6.26 -7.46
C TYR A 78 -1.13 -5.95 -8.67
N CYS A 79 -0.08 -5.17 -8.44
CA CYS A 79 1.03 -4.97 -9.36
C CYS A 79 2.27 -5.63 -8.74
N VAL A 80 2.78 -6.67 -9.39
CA VAL A 80 3.89 -7.48 -8.84
C VAL A 80 5.21 -6.97 -9.39
N GLY A 81 6.14 -6.64 -8.51
CA GLY A 81 7.47 -6.18 -8.88
C GLY A 81 8.28 -5.68 -7.69
N ASP A 82 9.53 -5.33 -7.96
CA ASP A 82 10.42 -4.69 -6.99
C ASP A 82 10.56 -3.20 -7.33
N VAL A 83 10.51 -2.32 -6.34
CA VAL A 83 10.63 -0.87 -6.54
C VAL A 83 11.99 -0.43 -7.09
N THR A 84 13.02 -1.28 -6.98
CA THR A 84 14.35 -1.03 -7.56
C THR A 84 14.40 -1.28 -9.07
N ALA A 85 13.38 -1.88 -9.64
CA ALA A 85 13.19 -2.05 -11.08
C ALA A 85 12.09 -1.11 -11.60
N PRO A 86 12.08 -0.76 -12.89
CA PRO A 86 10.98 0.00 -13.47
C PRO A 86 9.62 -0.64 -13.19
N VAL A 87 8.67 0.16 -12.77
CA VAL A 87 7.31 -0.32 -12.48
C VAL A 87 6.53 -0.45 -13.79
N GLU A 88 6.06 -1.65 -14.07
CA GLU A 88 5.23 -1.93 -15.24
C GLU A 88 3.76 -2.05 -14.79
N TYR A 89 2.96 -1.04 -15.11
CA TYR A 89 1.53 -1.01 -14.82
C TYR A 89 0.79 -0.25 -15.93
N ASP A 90 -0.16 -0.91 -16.58
CA ASP A 90 -0.88 -0.36 -17.73
C ASP A 90 -2.16 0.38 -17.36
N GLY A 91 -2.56 0.35 -16.10
CA GLY A 91 -3.77 1.01 -15.62
C GLY A 91 -3.61 2.51 -15.37
N ALA A 92 -4.72 3.21 -15.25
CA ALA A 92 -4.71 4.61 -14.82
C ALA A 92 -4.28 4.73 -13.35
N VAL A 93 -3.47 5.73 -13.05
CA VAL A 93 -3.03 6.06 -11.69
C VAL A 93 -3.21 7.56 -11.47
N ASP A 94 -4.07 7.92 -10.52
CA ASP A 94 -4.29 9.32 -10.13
C ASP A 94 -3.34 9.75 -9.00
N PHE A 95 -3.07 8.85 -8.05
CA PHE A 95 -2.21 9.13 -6.89
C PHE A 95 -1.24 7.97 -6.63
N ILE A 96 -0.04 8.31 -6.19
CA ILE A 96 0.97 7.35 -5.75
C ILE A 96 1.30 7.61 -4.28
N LEU A 97 1.16 6.59 -3.45
CA LEU A 97 1.62 6.58 -2.07
C LEU A 97 2.86 5.69 -1.96
N HIS A 98 4.02 6.33 -1.90
CA HIS A 98 5.29 5.61 -1.87
C HIS A 98 5.70 5.31 -0.42
N THR A 99 5.50 4.06 0.01
CA THR A 99 5.86 3.60 1.36
C THR A 99 6.92 2.48 1.35
N ALA A 100 7.39 2.08 0.18
CA ALA A 100 8.44 1.08 0.06
C ALA A 100 9.76 1.61 0.61
N SER A 101 10.27 0.99 1.66
CA SER A 101 11.54 1.31 2.27
C SER A 101 12.10 0.09 3.01
N VAL A 102 13.43 0.02 3.13
CA VAL A 102 14.10 -0.91 4.04
C VAL A 102 14.04 -0.31 5.44
N THR A 103 13.39 -0.99 6.36
CA THR A 103 13.20 -0.50 7.74
C THR A 103 13.97 -1.33 8.79
N ALA A 104 14.56 -2.45 8.39
CA ALA A 104 15.32 -3.31 9.29
C ALA A 104 16.68 -2.67 9.64
N SER A 105 16.88 -2.29 10.91
CA SER A 105 18.11 -1.67 11.39
C SER A 105 19.36 -2.50 11.06
N LYS A 106 19.26 -3.82 11.07
CA LYS A 106 20.33 -4.72 10.67
C LYS A 106 20.77 -4.48 9.21
N SER A 107 19.84 -4.28 8.30
CA SER A 107 20.13 -4.05 6.88
C SER A 107 20.88 -2.73 6.65
N PHE A 108 20.67 -1.72 7.48
CA PHE A 108 21.42 -0.45 7.39
C PHE A 108 22.91 -0.63 7.61
N VAL A 109 23.30 -1.61 8.43
CA VAL A 109 24.70 -1.89 8.75
C VAL A 109 25.28 -2.97 7.83
N THR A 110 24.54 -4.03 7.56
CA THR A 110 25.04 -5.19 6.79
C THR A 110 24.95 -4.98 5.28
N GLU A 111 23.98 -4.19 4.81
CA GLU A 111 23.67 -3.97 3.39
C GLU A 111 23.40 -2.49 3.07
N PRO A 112 24.36 -1.58 3.41
CA PRO A 112 24.11 -0.14 3.27
C PRO A 112 23.90 0.30 1.82
N VAL A 113 24.60 -0.30 0.87
CA VAL A 113 24.46 0.01 -0.56
C VAL A 113 23.08 -0.39 -1.05
N GLN A 114 22.61 -1.58 -0.72
CA GLN A 114 21.28 -2.05 -1.06
C GLN A 114 20.18 -1.16 -0.45
N THR A 115 20.38 -0.72 0.79
CA THR A 115 19.45 0.19 1.48
C THR A 115 19.35 1.52 0.74
N LEU A 116 20.46 2.12 0.36
CA LEU A 116 20.51 3.36 -0.43
C LEU A 116 19.91 3.17 -1.83
N THR A 117 20.23 2.09 -2.52
CA THR A 117 19.69 1.77 -3.83
C THR A 117 18.16 1.65 -3.79
N THR A 118 17.63 0.95 -2.78
CA THR A 118 16.19 0.83 -2.61
C THR A 118 15.52 2.19 -2.38
N ALA A 119 16.12 3.04 -1.56
CA ALA A 119 15.57 4.37 -1.28
C ALA A 119 15.61 5.30 -2.51
N ILE A 120 16.72 5.31 -3.23
CA ILE A 120 16.92 6.23 -4.36
C ILE A 120 16.21 5.72 -5.61
N ASP A 121 16.51 4.51 -6.06
CA ASP A 121 15.95 3.95 -7.28
C ASP A 121 14.46 3.64 -7.11
N GLY A 122 14.06 3.16 -5.94
CA GLY A 122 12.65 2.92 -5.64
C GLY A 122 11.78 4.16 -5.68
N THR A 123 12.35 5.32 -5.35
CA THR A 123 11.64 6.61 -5.45
C THR A 123 11.65 7.16 -6.88
N ARG A 124 12.72 6.88 -7.62
CA ARG A 124 12.91 7.38 -8.99
C ARG A 124 12.09 6.61 -10.03
N ASN A 125 11.89 5.32 -9.86
CA ASN A 125 11.17 4.45 -10.79
C ASN A 125 9.66 4.63 -10.71
#